data_03559543dfe6533448f5a5155e2d73a8
#
_entry.id   03559543dfe6533448f5a5155e2d73a8
#
_cell.length_a   1.000
_cell.length_b   1.000
_cell.length_c   1.000
_cell.angle_alpha   90.00
_cell.angle_beta   90.00
_cell.angle_gamma   90.00
#
_symmetry.space_group_name_H-M   'P 1'
#
loop_
_entity.id
_entity.type
_entity.pdbx_description
1 polymer ?
#
loop_
_entity_poly.entity_id
_entity_poly.type
_entity_poly.pdbx_seq_one_letter_code
_entity_poly.pdbx_strand_id
1 'polypeptide(L)'
;MSSIKKNNIKKRALEYLVITFAASLYGFSTALLIDPNNIAPGGITGLAIVLNRLIPIGTGMWFLIMNIPILIIAIWKFGIRFTISTIYATSVISWATDLTSKYLGAYAIKDIILGVTIGSSLSAIAMGLVFKSHATSGGTDVIIKLLRLKYPHIKTGMLYILTDMVVLIIAGFVFNDITAALYSFLSVMVTSSVLDLVLYGRDGAKLIYIISDHPDIITARLLDELDIGVTHVFAQGAYSGENKKVIMCAIRKRLSPLAEDIVREEDPNAFMIVSSASEIFGEGYKSYFDERM
;
A
#
# COMPACT_ATOMS: atom_id res chain seq x y z
N MET A 1 -19.96 25.58 -17.21
CA MET A 1 -20.45 24.19 -16.89
C MET A 1 -19.92 23.09 -17.80
N SER A 2 -19.67 23.32 -19.11
CA SER A 2 -19.19 22.26 -20.04
C SER A 2 -17.74 21.79 -19.78
N SER A 3 -16.82 22.67 -19.40
CA SER A 3 -15.41 22.33 -19.17
C SER A 3 -15.19 21.47 -17.92
N ILE A 4 -15.91 21.75 -16.84
CA ILE A 4 -15.86 20.96 -15.58
C ILE A 4 -16.38 19.54 -15.81
N LYS A 5 -17.46 19.39 -16.60
CA LYS A 5 -18.03 18.07 -16.93
C LYS A 5 -17.10 17.25 -17.82
N LYS A 6 -16.39 17.89 -18.75
CA LYS A 6 -15.41 17.26 -19.67
C LYS A 6 -14.14 16.81 -18.91
N ASN A 7 -13.72 17.57 -17.91
CA ASN A 7 -12.56 17.22 -17.07
C ASN A 7 -12.87 16.00 -16.17
N ASN A 8 -14.07 15.91 -15.61
CA ASN A 8 -14.53 14.78 -14.82
C ASN A 8 -14.64 13.47 -15.65
N ILE A 9 -15.06 13.57 -16.93
CA ILE A 9 -15.13 12.39 -17.81
C ILE A 9 -13.72 11.89 -18.15
N LYS A 10 -12.78 12.77 -18.46
CA LYS A 10 -11.39 12.41 -18.72
C LYS A 10 -10.73 11.75 -17.52
N LYS A 11 -10.94 12.28 -16.29
CA LYS A 11 -10.42 11.72 -15.07
C LYS A 11 -10.95 10.29 -14.85
N ARG A 12 -12.25 10.07 -15.01
CA ARG A 12 -12.85 8.74 -14.89
C ARG A 12 -12.32 7.74 -15.94
N ALA A 13 -12.20 8.18 -17.19
CA ALA A 13 -11.64 7.33 -18.24
C ALA A 13 -10.21 6.88 -17.91
N LEU A 14 -9.40 7.79 -17.36
CA LEU A 14 -8.05 7.47 -16.91
C LEU A 14 -8.06 6.47 -15.74
N GLU A 15 -8.95 6.65 -14.76
CA GLU A 15 -9.12 5.72 -13.64
C GLU A 15 -9.43 4.30 -14.14
N TYR A 16 -10.40 4.15 -15.05
CA TYR A 16 -10.73 2.83 -15.63
C TYR A 16 -9.60 2.25 -16.49
N LEU A 17 -8.83 3.06 -17.20
CA LEU A 17 -7.63 2.59 -17.92
C LEU A 17 -6.57 2.04 -16.96
N VAL A 18 -6.32 2.75 -15.86
CA VAL A 18 -5.38 2.30 -14.81
C VAL A 18 -5.89 1.01 -14.17
N ILE A 19 -7.19 0.92 -13.84
CA ILE A 19 -7.80 -0.30 -13.30
C ILE A 19 -7.63 -1.47 -14.27
N THR A 20 -7.88 -1.27 -15.57
CA THR A 20 -7.74 -2.33 -16.59
C THR A 20 -6.30 -2.83 -16.66
N PHE A 21 -5.33 -1.92 -16.75
CA PHE A 21 -3.91 -2.27 -16.78
C PHE A 21 -3.49 -3.02 -15.52
N ALA A 22 -3.82 -2.47 -14.35
CA ALA A 22 -3.44 -3.06 -13.07
C ALA A 22 -4.12 -4.41 -12.84
N ALA A 23 -5.42 -4.53 -13.11
CA ALA A 23 -6.15 -5.79 -13.00
C ALA A 23 -5.61 -6.87 -13.94
N SER A 24 -5.22 -6.49 -15.16
CA SER A 24 -4.58 -7.40 -16.11
C SER A 24 -3.20 -7.84 -15.63
N LEU A 25 -2.40 -6.91 -15.07
CA LEU A 25 -1.09 -7.22 -14.48
C LEU A 25 -1.22 -8.18 -13.30
N TYR A 26 -2.24 -7.99 -12.46
CA TYR A 26 -2.54 -8.90 -11.35
C TYR A 26 -2.86 -10.31 -11.86
N GLY A 27 -3.77 -10.43 -12.84
CA GLY A 27 -4.15 -11.71 -13.43
C GLY A 27 -2.98 -12.41 -14.11
N PHE A 28 -2.16 -11.67 -14.85
CA PHE A 28 -0.92 -12.17 -15.46
C PHE A 28 0.06 -12.71 -14.42
N SER A 29 0.33 -11.95 -13.36
CA SER A 29 1.20 -12.38 -12.27
C SER A 29 0.68 -13.65 -11.58
N THR A 30 -0.61 -13.69 -11.29
CA THR A 30 -1.24 -14.86 -10.68
C THR A 30 -1.11 -16.10 -11.57
N ALA A 31 -1.43 -15.99 -12.85
CA ALA A 31 -1.47 -17.13 -13.77
C ALA A 31 -0.10 -17.70 -14.13
N LEU A 32 0.94 -16.86 -14.24
CA LEU A 32 2.25 -17.30 -14.69
C LEU A 32 3.30 -17.50 -13.61
N LEU A 33 3.14 -16.82 -12.45
CA LEU A 33 4.16 -16.80 -11.41
C LEU A 33 3.68 -17.41 -10.09
N ILE A 34 2.42 -17.21 -9.71
CA ILE A 34 1.91 -17.59 -8.39
C ILE A 34 1.25 -18.96 -8.44
N ASP A 35 0.20 -19.13 -9.24
CA ASP A 35 -0.61 -20.34 -9.33
C ASP A 35 0.22 -21.59 -9.76
N PRO A 36 1.13 -21.52 -10.78
CA PRO A 36 1.93 -22.66 -11.18
C PRO A 36 2.88 -23.20 -10.10
N ASN A 37 3.21 -22.37 -9.11
CA ASN A 37 4.11 -22.71 -8.00
C ASN A 37 3.35 -23.15 -6.72
N ASN A 38 2.03 -23.33 -6.77
CA ASN A 38 1.19 -23.67 -5.61
C ASN A 38 1.33 -22.68 -4.46
N ILE A 39 1.55 -21.41 -4.77
CA ILE A 39 1.63 -20.34 -3.79
C ILE A 39 0.20 -19.84 -3.54
N ALA A 40 -0.24 -19.80 -2.30
CA ALA A 40 -1.49 -19.15 -1.91
C ALA A 40 -1.15 -17.76 -1.34
N PRO A 41 -1.25 -16.68 -2.13
CA PRO A 41 -0.80 -15.33 -1.71
C PRO A 41 -1.71 -14.69 -0.67
N GLY A 42 -2.57 -15.46 -0.03
CA GLY A 42 -3.57 -14.98 0.90
C GLY A 42 -4.89 -14.60 0.22
N GLY A 43 -5.83 -14.14 1.01
CA GLY A 43 -7.10 -13.63 0.56
C GLY A 43 -7.94 -14.57 -0.29
N ILE A 44 -8.89 -13.98 -1.01
CA ILE A 44 -9.75 -14.73 -1.94
C ILE A 44 -8.95 -15.34 -3.10
N THR A 45 -7.86 -14.69 -3.53
CA THR A 45 -6.99 -15.26 -4.57
C THR A 45 -6.32 -16.55 -4.10
N GLY A 46 -5.80 -16.58 -2.87
CA GLY A 46 -5.23 -17.79 -2.29
C GLY A 46 -6.26 -18.90 -2.17
N LEU A 47 -7.47 -18.59 -1.68
CA LEU A 47 -8.57 -19.55 -1.64
C LEU A 47 -8.99 -20.03 -3.02
N ALA A 48 -9.02 -19.15 -4.04
CA ALA A 48 -9.35 -19.53 -5.42
C ALA A 48 -8.33 -20.52 -5.99
N ILE A 49 -7.03 -20.32 -5.73
CA ILE A 49 -5.97 -21.26 -6.13
C ILE A 49 -6.15 -22.61 -5.43
N VAL A 50 -6.40 -22.60 -4.11
CA VAL A 50 -6.67 -23.81 -3.34
C VAL A 50 -7.87 -24.57 -3.89
N LEU A 51 -9.00 -23.88 -4.13
CA LEU A 51 -10.21 -24.49 -4.68
C LEU A 51 -10.01 -25.01 -6.10
N ASN A 52 -9.22 -24.33 -6.91
CA ASN A 52 -8.91 -24.80 -8.28
C ASN A 52 -8.10 -26.10 -8.28
N ARG A 53 -7.34 -26.42 -7.23
CA ARG A 53 -6.68 -27.72 -7.06
C ARG A 53 -7.69 -28.84 -6.75
N LEU A 54 -8.76 -28.51 -6.04
CA LEU A 54 -9.81 -29.47 -5.70
C LEU A 54 -10.80 -29.67 -6.85
N ILE A 55 -11.20 -28.58 -7.49
CA ILE A 55 -12.18 -28.57 -8.61
C ILE A 55 -11.65 -27.63 -9.70
N PRO A 56 -11.10 -28.16 -10.81
CA PRO A 56 -10.38 -27.41 -11.82
C PRO A 56 -11.32 -26.69 -12.81
N ILE A 57 -11.97 -25.60 -12.41
CA ILE A 57 -12.80 -24.76 -13.28
C ILE A 57 -12.13 -23.45 -13.70
N GLY A 58 -10.92 -23.21 -13.21
CA GLY A 58 -10.13 -22.00 -13.42
C GLY A 58 -10.02 -21.15 -12.15
N THR A 59 -8.80 -20.69 -11.87
CA THR A 59 -8.52 -19.86 -10.69
C THR A 59 -9.26 -18.53 -10.75
N GLY A 60 -9.34 -17.91 -11.95
CA GLY A 60 -10.09 -16.68 -12.14
C GLY A 60 -11.59 -16.87 -11.92
N MET A 61 -12.17 -17.99 -12.38
CA MET A 61 -13.58 -18.30 -12.16
C MET A 61 -13.89 -18.47 -10.68
N TRP A 62 -13.07 -19.21 -9.93
CA TRP A 62 -13.22 -19.33 -8.47
C TRP A 62 -13.13 -17.98 -7.79
N PHE A 63 -12.15 -17.15 -8.20
CA PHE A 63 -12.00 -15.80 -7.69
C PHE A 63 -13.27 -14.96 -7.90
N LEU A 64 -13.88 -15.01 -9.07
CA LEU A 64 -15.13 -14.30 -9.37
C LEU A 64 -16.30 -14.80 -8.51
N ILE A 65 -16.51 -16.12 -8.46
CA ILE A 65 -17.60 -16.73 -7.68
C ILE A 65 -17.54 -16.35 -6.21
N MET A 66 -16.35 -16.44 -5.60
CA MET A 66 -16.16 -16.11 -4.18
C MET A 66 -16.33 -14.62 -3.90
N ASN A 67 -16.12 -13.77 -4.89
CA ASN A 67 -16.33 -12.32 -4.76
C ASN A 67 -17.80 -11.92 -4.73
N ILE A 68 -18.74 -12.71 -5.28
CA ILE A 68 -20.17 -12.36 -5.35
C ILE A 68 -20.74 -11.96 -3.98
N PRO A 69 -20.65 -12.78 -2.92
CA PRO A 69 -21.20 -12.42 -1.62
C PRO A 69 -20.55 -11.17 -1.02
N ILE A 70 -19.25 -10.98 -1.25
CA ILE A 70 -18.51 -9.85 -0.73
C ILE A 70 -18.91 -8.54 -1.43
N LEU A 71 -19.14 -8.61 -2.75
CA LEU A 71 -19.60 -7.47 -3.54
C LEU A 71 -21.03 -7.03 -3.13
N ILE A 72 -21.88 -7.97 -2.71
CA ILE A 72 -23.20 -7.64 -2.14
C ILE A 72 -23.03 -6.82 -0.85
N ILE A 73 -22.12 -7.22 0.02
CA ILE A 73 -21.82 -6.49 1.26
C ILE A 73 -21.20 -5.11 0.92
N ALA A 74 -20.37 -5.04 -0.11
CA ALA A 74 -19.74 -3.79 -0.57
C ALA A 74 -20.78 -2.76 -1.05
N ILE A 75 -21.83 -3.18 -1.77
CA ILE A 75 -22.93 -2.29 -2.19
C ILE A 75 -23.56 -1.64 -0.97
N TRP A 76 -23.86 -2.42 0.04
CA TRP A 76 -24.55 -1.95 1.23
C TRP A 76 -23.73 -0.97 2.07
N LYS A 77 -22.39 -1.16 2.16
CA LYS A 77 -21.51 -0.37 3.04
C LYS A 77 -20.82 0.80 2.34
N PHE A 78 -20.41 0.63 1.10
CA PHE A 78 -19.60 1.62 0.36
C PHE A 78 -20.36 2.29 -0.81
N GLY A 79 -21.56 1.81 -1.08
CA GLY A 79 -22.41 2.36 -2.12
C GLY A 79 -22.08 1.84 -3.52
N ILE A 80 -23.02 2.12 -4.44
CA ILE A 80 -23.02 1.52 -5.80
C ILE A 80 -21.84 1.97 -6.67
N ARG A 81 -21.38 3.21 -6.53
CA ARG A 81 -20.28 3.74 -7.36
C ARG A 81 -18.95 3.00 -7.12
N PHE A 82 -18.60 2.82 -5.84
CA PHE A 82 -17.42 2.06 -5.45
C PHE A 82 -17.53 0.61 -5.91
N THR A 83 -18.69 0.00 -5.72
CA THR A 83 -18.91 -1.40 -6.05
C THR A 83 -18.87 -1.65 -7.57
N ILE A 84 -19.36 -0.74 -8.42
CA ILE A 84 -19.24 -0.88 -9.88
C ILE A 84 -17.76 -0.94 -10.30
N SER A 85 -16.92 -0.03 -9.80
CA SER A 85 -15.49 -0.05 -10.11
C SER A 85 -14.81 -1.32 -9.61
N THR A 86 -15.22 -1.82 -8.45
CA THR A 86 -14.72 -3.08 -7.88
C THR A 86 -15.19 -4.30 -8.68
N ILE A 87 -16.47 -4.36 -9.09
CA ILE A 87 -16.99 -5.42 -9.98
C ILE A 87 -16.18 -5.44 -11.28
N TYR A 88 -15.95 -4.26 -11.86
CA TYR A 88 -15.16 -4.14 -13.08
C TYR A 88 -13.73 -4.68 -12.88
N ALA A 89 -13.03 -4.23 -11.85
CA ALA A 89 -11.68 -4.70 -11.52
C ALA A 89 -11.64 -6.22 -11.29
N THR A 90 -12.56 -6.75 -10.48
CA THR A 90 -12.68 -8.19 -10.18
C THR A 90 -12.92 -9.01 -11.45
N SER A 91 -13.79 -8.52 -12.35
CA SER A 91 -14.06 -9.20 -13.62
C SER A 91 -12.84 -9.22 -14.54
N VAL A 92 -12.12 -8.11 -14.65
CA VAL A 92 -10.89 -8.03 -15.46
C VAL A 92 -9.81 -8.93 -14.88
N ILE A 93 -9.61 -8.95 -13.56
CA ILE A 93 -8.68 -9.86 -12.88
C ILE A 93 -9.01 -11.32 -13.22
N SER A 94 -10.27 -11.71 -13.06
CA SER A 94 -10.75 -13.08 -13.32
C SER A 94 -10.45 -13.50 -14.78
N TRP A 95 -10.88 -12.69 -15.73
CA TRP A 95 -10.67 -12.96 -17.15
C TRP A 95 -9.18 -12.96 -17.52
N ALA A 96 -8.42 -12.00 -17.04
CA ALA A 96 -6.98 -11.94 -17.30
C ALA A 96 -6.27 -13.17 -16.74
N THR A 97 -6.63 -13.64 -15.56
CA THR A 97 -6.05 -14.85 -14.96
C THR A 97 -6.32 -16.09 -15.81
N ASP A 98 -7.59 -16.34 -16.14
CA ASP A 98 -7.97 -17.56 -16.87
C ASP A 98 -7.51 -17.52 -18.33
N LEU A 99 -7.60 -16.37 -19.02
CA LEU A 99 -7.07 -16.21 -20.38
C LEU A 99 -5.54 -16.39 -20.42
N THR A 100 -4.82 -15.78 -19.48
CA THR A 100 -3.37 -15.93 -19.41
C THR A 100 -2.98 -17.38 -19.13
N SER A 101 -3.64 -18.03 -18.16
CA SER A 101 -3.40 -19.45 -17.87
C SER A 101 -3.66 -20.33 -19.09
N LYS A 102 -4.76 -20.07 -19.82
CA LYS A 102 -5.14 -20.86 -21.01
C LYS A 102 -4.17 -20.69 -22.19
N TYR A 103 -3.79 -19.44 -22.50
CA TYR A 103 -3.02 -19.15 -23.73
C TYR A 103 -1.51 -19.05 -23.51
N LEU A 104 -1.09 -18.63 -22.31
CA LEU A 104 0.30 -18.41 -21.95
C LEU A 104 0.80 -19.36 -20.85
N GLY A 105 -0.02 -20.31 -20.39
CA GLY A 105 0.35 -21.26 -19.33
C GLY A 105 1.58 -22.12 -19.66
N ALA A 106 1.87 -22.32 -20.96
CA ALA A 106 3.10 -23.00 -21.39
C ALA A 106 4.38 -22.21 -21.02
N TYR A 107 4.28 -20.90 -20.85
CA TYR A 107 5.38 -20.01 -20.44
C TYR A 107 5.39 -19.75 -18.92
N ALA A 108 4.58 -20.47 -18.15
CA ALA A 108 4.54 -20.33 -16.71
C ALA A 108 5.90 -20.64 -16.08
N ILE A 109 6.35 -19.76 -15.20
CA ILE A 109 7.64 -19.87 -14.52
C ILE A 109 7.44 -20.72 -13.28
N LYS A 110 7.95 -21.96 -13.34
CA LYS A 110 7.89 -22.94 -12.25
C LYS A 110 9.12 -22.83 -11.34
N ASP A 111 9.38 -21.63 -10.86
CA ASP A 111 10.40 -21.32 -9.86
C ASP A 111 9.71 -20.61 -8.69
N ILE A 112 9.70 -21.28 -7.55
CA ILE A 112 8.96 -20.84 -6.38
C ILE A 112 9.51 -19.53 -5.81
N ILE A 113 10.83 -19.29 -5.90
CA ILE A 113 11.48 -18.07 -5.41
C ILE A 113 11.08 -16.88 -6.31
N LEU A 114 11.10 -17.07 -7.62
CA LEU A 114 10.62 -16.07 -8.56
C LEU A 114 9.12 -15.82 -8.41
N GLY A 115 8.33 -16.86 -8.16
CA GLY A 115 6.90 -16.75 -7.85
C GLY A 115 6.65 -15.90 -6.61
N VAL A 116 7.34 -16.19 -5.52
CA VAL A 116 7.24 -15.45 -4.26
C VAL A 116 7.74 -14.01 -4.40
N THR A 117 8.89 -13.78 -5.00
CA THR A 117 9.50 -12.44 -5.04
C THR A 117 8.87 -11.56 -6.12
N ILE A 118 8.95 -11.97 -7.38
CA ILE A 118 8.48 -11.18 -8.51
C ILE A 118 6.95 -11.25 -8.61
N GLY A 119 6.36 -12.45 -8.51
CA GLY A 119 4.93 -12.63 -8.60
C GLY A 119 4.17 -11.85 -7.53
N SER A 120 4.57 -11.98 -6.26
CA SER A 120 3.94 -11.23 -5.17
C SER A 120 4.16 -9.73 -5.28
N SER A 121 5.34 -9.29 -5.72
CA SER A 121 5.63 -7.85 -5.92
C SER A 121 4.76 -7.25 -7.04
N LEU A 122 4.64 -7.92 -8.18
CA LEU A 122 3.78 -7.47 -9.29
C LEU A 122 2.31 -7.42 -8.87
N SER A 123 1.84 -8.45 -8.16
CA SER A 123 0.47 -8.48 -7.63
C SER A 123 0.22 -7.34 -6.65
N ALA A 124 1.16 -7.05 -5.76
CA ALA A 124 1.05 -5.96 -4.80
C ALA A 124 1.06 -4.58 -5.48
N ILE A 125 1.91 -4.37 -6.49
CA ILE A 125 1.93 -3.13 -7.29
C ILE A 125 0.57 -2.96 -8.00
N ALA A 126 0.09 -4.01 -8.65
CA ALA A 126 -1.19 -4.01 -9.34
C ALA A 126 -2.35 -3.68 -8.38
N MET A 127 -2.41 -4.35 -7.23
CA MET A 127 -3.41 -4.10 -6.19
C MET A 127 -3.35 -2.65 -5.69
N GLY A 128 -2.15 -2.13 -5.41
CA GLY A 128 -1.97 -0.75 -4.97
C GLY A 128 -2.43 0.28 -6.00
N LEU A 129 -2.24 0.03 -7.30
CA LEU A 129 -2.74 0.88 -8.39
C LEU A 129 -4.28 0.84 -8.48
N VAL A 130 -4.89 -0.33 -8.30
CA VAL A 130 -6.36 -0.48 -8.24
C VAL A 130 -6.91 0.33 -7.07
N PHE A 131 -6.30 0.25 -5.89
CA PHE A 131 -6.71 1.03 -4.71
C PHE A 131 -6.60 2.54 -4.93
N LYS A 132 -5.51 3.00 -5.52
CA LYS A 132 -5.32 4.43 -5.87
C LYS A 132 -6.34 4.93 -6.90
N SER A 133 -6.97 4.02 -7.64
CA SER A 133 -8.03 4.32 -8.61
C SER A 133 -9.43 4.17 -8.01
N HIS A 134 -9.57 4.24 -6.67
CA HIS A 134 -10.84 4.15 -5.94
C HIS A 134 -11.65 2.87 -6.20
N ALA A 135 -10.96 1.77 -6.51
CA ALA A 135 -11.53 0.43 -6.63
C ALA A 135 -10.79 -0.54 -5.68
N THR A 136 -11.25 -1.77 -5.62
CA THR A 136 -10.52 -2.87 -4.97
C THR A 136 -10.53 -4.09 -5.87
N SER A 137 -9.69 -5.09 -5.55
CA SER A 137 -9.76 -6.41 -6.21
C SER A 137 -11.00 -7.22 -5.77
N GLY A 138 -11.82 -6.65 -4.88
CA GLY A 138 -12.88 -7.40 -4.18
C GLY A 138 -12.31 -8.17 -2.99
N GLY A 139 -12.94 -9.29 -2.66
CA GLY A 139 -12.40 -10.26 -1.71
C GLY A 139 -12.09 -9.69 -0.32
N THR A 140 -10.98 -10.11 0.23
CA THR A 140 -10.48 -9.65 1.54
C THR A 140 -10.19 -8.15 1.54
N ASP A 141 -9.93 -7.52 0.40
CA ASP A 141 -9.72 -6.08 0.28
C ASP A 141 -10.92 -5.28 0.81
N VAL A 142 -12.13 -5.73 0.51
CA VAL A 142 -13.37 -5.12 1.03
C VAL A 142 -13.43 -5.28 2.55
N ILE A 143 -13.04 -6.44 3.06
CA ILE A 143 -12.99 -6.72 4.50
C ILE A 143 -11.96 -5.81 5.17
N ILE A 144 -10.78 -5.69 4.58
CA ILE A 144 -9.71 -4.81 5.08
C ILE A 144 -10.15 -3.35 5.06
N LYS A 145 -10.84 -2.92 4.00
CA LYS A 145 -11.42 -1.57 3.96
C LYS A 145 -12.44 -1.34 5.08
N LEU A 146 -13.27 -2.32 5.39
CA LEU A 146 -14.18 -2.28 6.54
C LEU A 146 -13.43 -2.21 7.87
N LEU A 147 -12.38 -3.02 8.03
CA LEU A 147 -11.55 -3.00 9.23
C LEU A 147 -10.84 -1.65 9.40
N ARG A 148 -10.36 -1.03 8.34
CA ARG A 148 -9.73 0.30 8.39
C ARG A 148 -10.70 1.41 8.81
N LEU A 149 -11.98 1.31 8.50
CA LEU A 149 -12.98 2.25 9.03
C LEU A 149 -13.07 2.18 10.57
N LYS A 150 -12.85 0.99 11.14
CA LYS A 150 -12.87 0.77 12.59
C LYS A 150 -11.51 0.97 13.25
N TYR A 151 -10.43 0.62 12.55
CA TYR A 151 -9.05 0.64 13.04
C TYR A 151 -8.11 1.42 12.11
N PRO A 152 -8.28 2.75 11.96
CA PRO A 152 -7.55 3.56 10.99
C PRO A 152 -6.04 3.65 11.27
N HIS A 153 -5.62 3.38 12.51
CA HIS A 153 -4.22 3.43 12.96
C HIS A 153 -3.42 2.19 12.53
N ILE A 154 -4.07 1.10 12.10
CA ILE A 154 -3.38 -0.10 11.64
C ILE A 154 -3.08 0.03 10.15
N LYS A 155 -1.82 -0.21 9.77
CA LYS A 155 -1.42 -0.21 8.35
C LYS A 155 -2.14 -1.32 7.58
N THR A 156 -2.45 -1.05 6.32
CA THR A 156 -3.15 -1.97 5.43
C THR A 156 -2.42 -3.31 5.33
N GLY A 157 -1.10 -3.32 5.15
CA GLY A 157 -0.33 -4.55 5.05
C GLY A 157 -0.44 -5.44 6.30
N MET A 158 -0.48 -4.85 7.49
CA MET A 158 -0.68 -5.62 8.73
C MET A 158 -2.05 -6.29 8.77
N LEU A 159 -3.09 -5.60 8.29
CA LEU A 159 -4.43 -6.18 8.19
C LEU A 159 -4.47 -7.35 7.20
N TYR A 160 -3.72 -7.26 6.08
CA TYR A 160 -3.56 -8.38 5.15
C TYR A 160 -2.91 -9.57 5.83
N ILE A 161 -1.79 -9.39 6.52
CA ILE A 161 -1.12 -10.49 7.25
C ILE A 161 -2.11 -11.19 8.20
N LEU A 162 -2.89 -10.43 8.96
CA LEU A 162 -3.84 -10.98 9.93
C LEU A 162 -4.98 -11.76 9.25
N THR A 163 -5.55 -11.23 8.17
CA THR A 163 -6.66 -11.88 7.45
C THR A 163 -6.19 -13.09 6.64
N ASP A 164 -4.99 -13.00 6.08
CA ASP A 164 -4.46 -14.03 5.20
C ASP A 164 -3.90 -15.24 5.95
N MET A 165 -3.58 -15.09 7.24
CA MET A 165 -3.15 -16.19 8.08
C MET A 165 -4.14 -17.37 8.06
N VAL A 166 -5.44 -17.06 8.04
CA VAL A 166 -6.50 -18.09 7.95
C VAL A 166 -6.41 -18.85 6.63
N VAL A 167 -6.18 -18.13 5.52
CA VAL A 167 -6.04 -18.75 4.19
C VAL A 167 -4.80 -19.61 4.10
N LEU A 168 -3.70 -19.16 4.71
CA LEU A 168 -2.43 -19.91 4.76
C LEU A 168 -2.57 -21.25 5.50
N ILE A 169 -3.31 -21.26 6.61
CA ILE A 169 -3.58 -22.49 7.36
C ILE A 169 -4.37 -23.47 6.47
N ILE A 170 -5.42 -23.00 5.79
CA ILE A 170 -6.22 -23.83 4.88
C ILE A 170 -5.37 -24.36 3.73
N ALA A 171 -4.54 -23.51 3.11
CA ALA A 171 -3.65 -23.88 2.01
C ALA A 171 -2.65 -24.96 2.44
N GLY A 172 -2.06 -24.84 3.63
CA GLY A 172 -1.15 -25.83 4.19
C GLY A 172 -1.78 -27.22 4.32
N PHE A 173 -3.05 -27.28 4.75
CA PHE A 173 -3.77 -28.56 4.83
C PHE A 173 -4.12 -29.13 3.46
N VAL A 174 -4.58 -28.30 2.51
CA VAL A 174 -5.02 -28.77 1.18
C VAL A 174 -3.84 -29.19 0.31
N PHE A 175 -2.77 -28.43 0.32
CA PHE A 175 -1.57 -28.79 -0.48
C PHE A 175 -0.80 -29.94 0.16
N ASN A 176 -1.02 -30.24 1.42
CA ASN A 176 -0.30 -31.26 2.22
C ASN A 176 1.23 -31.11 2.05
N ASP A 177 1.69 -29.87 1.93
CA ASP A 177 3.10 -29.50 1.73
C ASP A 177 3.43 -28.28 2.60
N ILE A 178 4.22 -28.53 3.62
CA ILE A 178 4.65 -27.50 4.57
C ILE A 178 5.54 -26.45 3.90
N THR A 179 6.29 -26.87 2.85
CA THR A 179 7.17 -25.97 2.10
C THR A 179 6.31 -24.97 1.30
N ALA A 180 5.26 -25.43 0.64
CA ALA A 180 4.31 -24.56 -0.06
C ALA A 180 3.61 -23.58 0.91
N ALA A 181 3.26 -24.02 2.11
CA ALA A 181 2.70 -23.15 3.14
C ALA A 181 3.68 -22.06 3.59
N LEU A 182 4.97 -22.41 3.81
CA LEU A 182 6.01 -21.45 4.18
C LEU A 182 6.28 -20.42 3.07
N TYR A 183 6.34 -20.86 1.83
CA TYR A 183 6.48 -19.94 0.69
C TYR A 183 5.24 -19.07 0.47
N SER A 184 4.05 -19.60 0.75
CA SER A 184 2.82 -18.80 0.75
C SER A 184 2.85 -17.72 1.83
N PHE A 185 3.32 -18.05 3.04
CA PHE A 185 3.54 -17.06 4.10
C PHE A 185 4.53 -15.97 3.67
N LEU A 186 5.66 -16.35 3.06
CA LEU A 186 6.65 -15.41 2.55
C LEU A 186 6.05 -14.52 1.44
N SER A 187 5.20 -15.09 0.58
CA SER A 187 4.45 -14.35 -0.45
C SER A 187 3.56 -13.26 0.17
N VAL A 188 2.83 -13.59 1.24
CA VAL A 188 2.01 -12.61 1.99
C VAL A 188 2.87 -11.49 2.57
N MET A 189 4.03 -11.81 3.13
CA MET A 189 4.96 -10.82 3.69
C MET A 189 5.49 -9.87 2.60
N VAL A 190 5.88 -10.40 1.43
CA VAL A 190 6.33 -9.60 0.28
C VAL A 190 5.20 -8.72 -0.23
N THR A 191 4.01 -9.30 -0.47
CA THR A 191 2.83 -8.57 -0.95
C THR A 191 2.48 -7.42 0.00
N SER A 192 2.41 -7.68 1.30
CA SER A 192 2.11 -6.70 2.33
C SER A 192 3.11 -5.54 2.35
N SER A 193 4.41 -5.86 2.30
CA SER A 193 5.48 -4.87 2.33
C SER A 193 5.49 -3.98 1.08
N VAL A 194 5.32 -4.60 -0.10
CA VAL A 194 5.30 -3.87 -1.38
C VAL A 194 4.01 -3.05 -1.51
N LEU A 195 2.88 -3.58 -1.06
CA LEU A 195 1.61 -2.86 -1.05
C LEU A 195 1.67 -1.61 -0.18
N ASP A 196 2.21 -1.72 1.03
CA ASP A 196 2.42 -0.56 1.91
C ASP A 196 3.35 0.48 1.26
N LEU A 197 4.40 0.03 0.56
CA LEU A 197 5.29 0.90 -0.20
C LEU A 197 4.55 1.62 -1.34
N VAL A 198 3.68 0.93 -2.07
CA VAL A 198 2.90 1.52 -3.16
C VAL A 198 1.85 2.49 -2.63
N LEU A 199 1.16 2.15 -1.55
CA LEU A 199 0.08 2.97 -1.00
C LEU A 199 0.60 4.22 -0.28
N TYR A 200 1.58 4.03 0.59
CA TYR A 200 2.08 5.09 1.48
C TYR A 200 3.40 5.70 1.03
N GLY A 201 4.11 5.04 0.08
CA GLY A 201 5.41 5.48 -0.40
C GLY A 201 6.53 5.23 0.62
N ARG A 202 7.72 5.72 0.26
CA ARG A 202 8.87 5.80 1.19
C ARG A 202 8.85 7.08 2.02
N ASP A 203 7.93 7.99 1.74
CA ASP A 203 7.87 9.31 2.35
C ASP A 203 7.22 9.25 3.75
N GLY A 204 7.89 8.56 4.67
CA GLY A 204 7.67 8.82 6.08
C GLY A 204 8.11 10.26 6.36
N ALA A 205 7.31 11.01 7.09
CA ALA A 205 7.71 12.30 7.58
C ALA A 205 8.48 12.16 8.90
N LYS A 206 9.38 13.11 9.14
CA LYS A 206 10.09 13.26 10.40
C LYS A 206 9.71 14.60 11.03
N LEU A 207 9.44 14.58 12.32
CA LEU A 207 9.32 15.76 13.14
C LEU A 207 10.66 15.93 13.86
N ILE A 208 11.29 17.08 13.65
CA ILE A 208 12.61 17.37 14.19
C ILE A 208 12.48 18.55 15.15
N TYR A 209 13.08 18.40 16.32
CA TYR A 209 13.33 19.48 17.27
C TYR A 209 14.82 19.67 17.41
N ILE A 210 15.30 20.92 17.26
CA ILE A 210 16.72 21.28 17.37
C ILE A 210 16.83 22.33 18.48
N ILE A 211 17.69 22.05 19.44
CA ILE A 211 18.05 22.95 20.53
C ILE A 211 19.52 23.28 20.33
N SER A 212 19.80 24.53 19.96
CA SER A 212 21.13 25.01 19.61
C SER A 212 21.33 26.42 20.16
N ASP A 213 22.57 26.81 20.30
CA ASP A 213 22.94 28.18 20.63
C ASP A 213 22.97 29.12 19.40
N HIS A 214 22.87 28.52 18.18
CA HIS A 214 22.84 29.22 16.89
C HIS A 214 21.54 29.00 16.10
N PRO A 215 20.33 29.18 16.70
CA PRO A 215 19.07 28.78 16.07
C PRO A 215 18.74 29.57 14.80
N ASP A 216 19.14 30.84 14.70
CA ASP A 216 18.79 31.68 13.55
C ASP A 216 19.61 31.33 12.30
N ILE A 217 20.88 30.93 12.45
CA ILE A 217 21.75 30.51 11.33
C ILE A 217 21.24 29.16 10.79
N ILE A 218 20.99 28.20 11.68
CA ILE A 218 20.45 26.88 11.31
C ILE A 218 19.10 27.04 10.60
N THR A 219 18.23 27.92 11.13
CA THR A 219 16.91 28.18 10.50
C THR A 219 17.06 28.73 9.10
N ALA A 220 17.95 29.71 8.89
CA ALA A 220 18.18 30.32 7.58
C ALA A 220 18.64 29.26 6.55
N ARG A 221 19.58 28.40 6.91
CA ARG A 221 20.07 27.33 6.04
C ARG A 221 18.98 26.28 5.75
N LEU A 222 18.19 25.88 6.75
CA LEU A 222 17.09 24.93 6.56
C LEU A 222 16.02 25.46 5.59
N LEU A 223 15.72 26.76 5.66
CA LEU A 223 14.80 27.42 4.74
C LEU A 223 15.37 27.52 3.32
N ASP A 224 16.63 27.96 3.18
CA ASP A 224 17.25 28.22 1.87
C ASP A 224 17.66 26.93 1.13
N GLU A 225 18.29 25.98 1.84
CA GLU A 225 18.87 24.79 1.20
C GLU A 225 17.88 23.64 1.04
N LEU A 226 16.89 23.51 1.97
CA LEU A 226 15.96 22.39 1.97
C LEU A 226 14.53 22.76 1.60
N ASP A 227 14.21 24.06 1.50
CA ASP A 227 12.87 24.59 1.20
C ASP A 227 11.79 23.96 2.12
N ILE A 228 12.06 23.97 3.45
CA ILE A 228 11.18 23.38 4.46
C ILE A 228 10.63 24.44 5.42
N GLY A 229 9.37 24.26 5.84
CA GLY A 229 8.78 25.12 6.86
C GLY A 229 9.41 24.91 8.24
N VAL A 230 9.79 26.00 8.89
CA VAL A 230 10.38 26.01 10.22
C VAL A 230 9.51 26.82 11.17
N THR A 231 9.32 26.33 12.38
CA THR A 231 8.59 27.02 13.47
C THR A 231 9.51 27.13 14.68
N HIS A 232 9.64 28.32 15.24
CA HIS A 232 10.33 28.52 16.51
C HIS A 232 9.38 28.29 17.69
N VAL A 233 9.78 27.41 18.59
CA VAL A 233 9.11 27.19 19.87
C VAL A 233 9.95 27.82 20.96
N PHE A 234 9.40 28.79 21.68
CA PHE A 234 10.08 29.43 22.80
C PHE A 234 9.97 28.53 24.02
N ALA A 235 11.11 28.20 24.58
CA ALA A 235 11.23 27.30 25.72
C ALA A 235 12.21 27.87 26.75
N GLN A 236 12.21 27.35 27.97
CA GLN A 236 13.16 27.72 29.01
C GLN A 236 13.91 26.46 29.45
N GLY A 237 15.22 26.54 29.54
CA GLY A 237 16.06 25.49 30.09
C GLY A 237 15.78 25.31 31.58
N ALA A 238 15.31 24.14 31.99
CA ALA A 238 14.94 23.90 33.40
C ALA A 238 16.14 23.97 34.35
N TYR A 239 17.32 23.62 33.86
CA TYR A 239 18.56 23.66 34.68
C TYR A 239 19.21 25.05 34.67
N SER A 240 19.34 25.68 33.52
CA SER A 240 20.03 27.00 33.40
C SER A 240 19.10 28.17 33.68
N GLY A 241 17.78 28.01 33.57
CA GLY A 241 16.81 29.11 33.61
C GLY A 241 16.82 30.01 32.36
N GLU A 242 17.65 29.72 31.37
CA GLU A 242 17.80 30.52 30.16
C GLU A 242 16.66 30.29 29.18
N ASN A 243 16.25 31.35 28.49
CA ASN A 243 15.33 31.25 27.39
C ASN A 243 16.01 30.64 26.16
N LYS A 244 15.43 29.60 25.59
CA LYS A 244 15.92 28.87 24.40
C LYS A 244 14.90 28.98 23.27
N LYS A 245 15.41 29.13 22.04
CA LYS A 245 14.64 29.09 20.83
C LYS A 245 14.82 27.71 20.21
N VAL A 246 13.80 26.84 20.35
CA VAL A 246 13.82 25.48 19.78
C VAL A 246 13.29 25.56 18.36
N ILE A 247 14.05 25.04 17.41
CA ILE A 247 13.64 24.90 16.02
C ILE A 247 12.78 23.64 15.90
N MET A 248 11.55 23.79 15.42
CA MET A 248 10.66 22.68 15.09
C MET A 248 10.39 22.67 13.63
N CYS A 249 10.68 21.56 12.95
CA CYS A 249 10.37 21.37 11.54
C CYS A 249 9.84 19.97 11.26
N ALA A 250 8.86 19.89 10.37
CA ALA A 250 8.36 18.65 9.82
C ALA A 250 8.94 18.48 8.42
N ILE A 251 9.65 17.39 8.16
CA ILE A 251 10.36 17.18 6.90
C ILE A 251 10.11 15.80 6.33
N ARG A 252 10.31 15.63 5.03
CA ARG A 252 10.30 14.32 4.38
C ARG A 252 11.50 13.50 4.86
N LYS A 253 11.31 12.23 5.13
CA LYS A 253 12.37 11.33 5.64
C LYS A 253 13.68 11.41 4.84
N ARG A 254 13.60 11.60 3.53
CA ARG A 254 14.77 11.71 2.64
C ARG A 254 15.65 12.95 2.90
N LEU A 255 15.07 14.02 3.47
CA LEU A 255 15.77 15.24 3.79
C LEU A 255 16.37 15.24 5.21
N SER A 256 16.00 14.24 6.05
CA SER A 256 16.51 14.16 7.43
C SER A 256 18.04 14.12 7.53
N PRO A 257 18.76 13.33 6.70
CA PRO A 257 20.22 13.34 6.76
C PRO A 257 20.84 14.70 6.42
N LEU A 258 20.27 15.40 5.42
CA LEU A 258 20.75 16.73 5.02
C LEU A 258 20.51 17.77 6.13
N ALA A 259 19.35 17.70 6.81
CA ALA A 259 19.08 18.54 7.96
C ALA A 259 20.04 18.25 9.14
N GLU A 260 20.37 16.98 9.36
CA GLU A 260 21.35 16.57 10.37
C GLU A 260 22.75 17.11 10.06
N ASP A 261 23.16 17.09 8.80
CA ASP A 261 24.47 17.64 8.36
C ASP A 261 24.52 19.15 8.57
N ILE A 262 23.47 19.90 8.16
CA ILE A 262 23.39 21.35 8.40
C ILE A 262 23.52 21.68 9.89
N VAL A 263 22.79 20.96 10.74
CA VAL A 263 22.84 21.21 12.21
C VAL A 263 24.24 20.92 12.74
N ARG A 264 24.86 19.82 12.32
CA ARG A 264 26.20 19.43 12.78
C ARG A 264 27.28 20.39 12.34
N GLU A 265 27.16 20.98 11.15
CA GLU A 265 28.11 21.97 10.61
C GLU A 265 28.04 23.28 11.38
N GLU A 266 26.83 23.74 11.72
CA GLU A 266 26.65 25.04 12.38
C GLU A 266 26.83 24.97 13.91
N ASP A 267 26.43 23.87 14.52
CA ASP A 267 26.58 23.66 15.97
C ASP A 267 26.78 22.17 16.29
N PRO A 268 28.03 21.73 16.40
CA PRO A 268 28.36 20.34 16.76
C PRO A 268 27.82 19.91 18.13
N ASN A 269 27.46 20.85 19.00
CA ASN A 269 26.91 20.60 20.33
C ASN A 269 25.40 20.69 20.39
N ALA A 270 24.74 20.96 19.25
CA ALA A 270 23.29 21.03 19.21
C ALA A 270 22.63 19.71 19.62
N PHE A 271 21.54 19.81 20.38
CA PHE A 271 20.72 18.67 20.75
C PHE A 271 19.56 18.53 19.76
N MET A 272 19.53 17.41 19.05
CA MET A 272 18.54 17.16 18.01
C MET A 272 17.70 15.93 18.33
N ILE A 273 16.37 16.08 18.30
CA ILE A 273 15.40 14.99 18.45
C ILE A 273 14.74 14.74 17.11
N VAL A 274 14.86 13.52 16.60
CA VAL A 274 14.20 13.08 15.36
C VAL A 274 13.15 12.05 15.67
N SER A 275 11.88 12.43 15.50
CA SER A 275 10.74 11.55 15.71
C SER A 275 10.08 11.18 14.39
N SER A 276 9.50 9.97 14.29
CA SER A 276 8.71 9.58 13.12
C SER A 276 7.31 10.17 13.22
N ALA A 277 6.92 10.96 12.22
CA ALA A 277 5.54 11.40 12.07
C ALA A 277 4.81 10.42 11.15
N SER A 278 3.67 9.89 11.61
CA SER A 278 2.90 8.91 10.83
C SER A 278 2.25 9.56 9.61
N GLU A 279 1.72 10.77 9.78
CA GLU A 279 1.07 11.54 8.72
C GLU A 279 1.26 13.03 9.00
N ILE A 280 1.41 13.81 7.94
CA ILE A 280 1.41 15.27 7.99
C ILE A 280 0.37 15.76 6.98
N PHE A 281 -0.51 16.64 7.42
CA PHE A 281 -1.51 17.31 6.61
C PHE A 281 -1.20 18.80 6.55
N GLY A 282 -1.37 19.41 5.39
CA GLY A 282 -1.19 20.84 5.19
C GLY A 282 -0.50 21.16 3.87
N GLU A 283 -0.17 22.44 3.67
CA GLU A 283 0.48 22.93 2.47
C GLU A 283 1.87 22.27 2.32
N GLY A 284 2.15 21.76 1.11
CA GLY A 284 3.38 20.99 0.82
C GLY A 284 3.35 19.52 1.20
N TYR A 285 2.29 19.05 1.89
CA TYR A 285 2.06 17.67 2.32
C TYR A 285 0.71 17.13 1.84
N LYS A 286 0.11 16.17 2.57
CA LYS A 286 -1.21 15.63 2.24
C LYS A 286 -2.31 16.68 2.45
N SER A 287 -3.26 16.75 1.52
CA SER A 287 -4.46 17.57 1.70
C SER A 287 -5.38 16.97 2.76
N TYR A 288 -6.02 17.82 3.57
CA TYR A 288 -7.09 17.40 4.49
C TYR A 288 -8.30 16.80 3.76
N PHE A 289 -8.44 17.13 2.47
CA PHE A 289 -9.55 16.72 1.62
C PHE A 289 -9.25 15.47 0.78
N ASP A 290 -8.04 14.91 0.86
CA ASP A 290 -7.74 13.62 0.27
C ASP A 290 -8.55 12.56 1.01
N GLU A 291 -9.45 11.89 0.28
CA GLU A 291 -10.30 10.84 0.85
C GLU A 291 -9.40 9.80 1.54
N ARG A 292 -9.71 9.52 2.81
CA ARG A 292 -9.07 8.43 3.56
C ARG A 292 -9.36 7.13 2.81
N MET A 293 -8.32 6.55 2.18
CA MET A 293 -8.41 5.27 1.48
C MET A 293 -8.72 4.13 2.43
#